data_96f5419a8e19074424d4ff7bafa6e73c
#
_entry.id   96f5419a8e19074424d4ff7bafa6e73c
#
_cell.length_a   1.000
_cell.length_b   1.000
_cell.length_c   1.000
_cell.angle_alpha   90.00
_cell.angle_beta   90.00
_cell.angle_gamma   90.00
#
_symmetry.space_group_name_H-M   'P 1'
#
loop_
_entity.id
_entity.type
_entity.pdbx_description
1 polymer ?
#
loop_
_entity_poly.entity_id
_entity_poly.type
_entity_poly.pdbx_seq_one_letter_code
_entity_poly.pdbx_strand_id
1 'polypeptide(L)'
;MMQEKKSNTKVIRNEKFGGERPLFATHDLRLENVTITDGESGIKQCQNIEAYNCKFYGKYPWWHVDGAKIDNCYFALGSRSAIWYTNDLVMTNSRIDGPKFFREMKNLTLENVEITDADETFWKVDGIRIKNVKLHGGTYPFMFSQNIFVDGLESDSKYVFQYCKNVEVHNAKILTKDSFWECENVTIYDSTLDGEYLAWHSKNVRLVNCHLAGEQLLCYTEDLVLENCTIDPMCDRMFEYSTVEADIRGHIENIKNPTSGHIVADSIGSITIDENVREPNNCVIEVRNKRYEL
;
A
#
# COMPACT_ATOMS: atom_id res chain seq x y z
N MET A 1 32.73 -1.22 -28.10
CA MET A 1 33.00 -2.45 -27.36
C MET A 1 32.92 -2.12 -25.89
N MET A 2 31.76 -2.30 -25.25
CA MET A 2 31.64 -2.23 -23.79
C MET A 2 32.20 -3.52 -23.22
N GLN A 3 33.27 -3.44 -22.48
CA GLN A 3 33.78 -4.56 -21.72
C GLN A 3 32.78 -4.89 -20.60
N GLU A 4 32.17 -6.07 -20.65
CA GLU A 4 31.48 -6.64 -19.50
C GLU A 4 32.45 -6.72 -18.34
N LYS A 5 32.31 -5.87 -17.34
CA LYS A 5 32.95 -6.05 -16.04
C LYS A 5 32.43 -7.37 -15.47
N LYS A 6 33.20 -8.45 -15.54
CA LYS A 6 32.98 -9.64 -14.73
C LYS A 6 32.93 -9.19 -13.27
N SER A 7 31.73 -9.15 -12.70
CA SER A 7 31.50 -8.93 -11.26
C SER A 7 32.24 -10.09 -10.53
N ASN A 8 33.19 -9.75 -9.72
CA ASN A 8 33.94 -10.72 -8.92
C ASN A 8 33.19 -10.98 -7.60
N THR A 9 31.87 -11.34 -7.73
CA THR A 9 30.96 -11.53 -6.61
C THR A 9 31.46 -12.64 -5.70
N LYS A 10 31.81 -12.30 -4.46
CA LYS A 10 32.13 -13.27 -3.42
C LYS A 10 30.88 -14.06 -3.04
N VAL A 11 31.00 -15.38 -2.89
CA VAL A 11 29.88 -16.24 -2.49
C VAL A 11 30.17 -16.90 -1.15
N ILE A 12 29.22 -16.79 -0.23
CA ILE A 12 29.19 -17.46 1.08
C ILE A 12 28.03 -18.45 1.10
N ARG A 13 28.28 -19.71 1.46
CA ARG A 13 27.28 -20.76 1.45
C ARG A 13 27.23 -21.54 2.74
N ASN A 14 25.97 -21.87 3.18
CA ASN A 14 25.73 -22.80 4.29
C ASN A 14 26.40 -22.39 5.62
N GLU A 15 26.58 -21.08 5.81
CA GLU A 15 27.25 -20.53 6.99
C GLU A 15 26.25 -19.96 7.99
N LYS A 16 26.70 -19.84 9.24
CA LYS A 16 25.97 -19.15 10.31
C LYS A 16 26.81 -18.00 10.85
N PHE A 17 26.20 -16.85 10.97
CA PHE A 17 26.79 -15.67 11.57
C PHE A 17 25.93 -15.23 12.76
N GLY A 18 26.55 -14.58 13.73
CA GLY A 18 25.85 -14.00 14.89
C GLY A 18 26.67 -12.85 15.46
N GLY A 19 26.12 -12.23 16.50
CA GLY A 19 26.75 -11.09 17.14
C GLY A 19 26.49 -9.77 16.39
N GLU A 20 27.35 -8.80 16.63
CA GLU A 20 27.22 -7.45 16.06
C GLU A 20 27.97 -7.34 14.73
N ARG A 21 27.27 -6.92 13.69
CA ARG A 21 27.79 -6.54 12.36
C ARG A 21 28.69 -7.59 11.67
N PRO A 22 28.33 -8.87 11.61
CA PRO A 22 29.23 -9.89 11.06
C PRO A 22 29.62 -9.68 9.58
N LEU A 23 28.79 -9.00 8.78
CA LEU A 23 29.04 -8.74 7.37
C LEU A 23 29.09 -7.22 7.07
N PHE A 24 29.62 -6.44 8.00
CA PHE A 24 29.71 -4.99 7.90
C PHE A 24 30.60 -4.52 6.75
N ALA A 25 30.19 -3.48 6.04
CA ALA A 25 30.94 -2.81 4.98
C ALA A 25 31.43 -3.73 3.86
N THR A 26 30.64 -4.76 3.54
CA THR A 26 30.94 -5.68 2.41
C THR A 26 30.28 -5.19 1.12
N HIS A 27 30.84 -5.60 0.00
CA HIS A 27 30.29 -5.31 -1.33
C HIS A 27 30.41 -6.53 -2.25
N ASP A 28 29.57 -6.56 -3.30
CA ASP A 28 29.55 -7.62 -4.31
C ASP A 28 29.52 -9.02 -3.67
N LEU A 29 28.54 -9.23 -2.75
CA LEU A 29 28.45 -10.43 -1.94
C LEU A 29 27.15 -11.18 -2.23
N ARG A 30 27.26 -12.49 -2.46
CA ARG A 30 26.11 -13.41 -2.55
C ARG A 30 26.11 -14.37 -1.36
N LEU A 31 24.98 -14.41 -0.67
CA LEU A 31 24.68 -15.31 0.43
C LEU A 31 23.74 -16.41 -0.04
N GLU A 32 24.06 -17.66 0.15
CA GLU A 32 23.22 -18.81 -0.20
C GLU A 32 23.08 -19.76 1.00
N ASN A 33 21.84 -20.02 1.43
CA ASN A 33 21.53 -20.83 2.61
C ASN A 33 22.23 -20.33 3.89
N VAL A 34 22.36 -19.03 4.06
CA VAL A 34 23.04 -18.42 5.22
C VAL A 34 22.00 -18.09 6.30
N THR A 35 22.40 -18.30 7.55
CA THR A 35 21.61 -17.89 8.71
C THR A 35 22.34 -16.80 9.49
N ILE A 36 21.71 -15.62 9.61
CA ILE A 36 22.13 -14.59 10.56
C ILE A 36 21.31 -14.80 11.83
N THR A 37 21.98 -15.32 12.87
CA THR A 37 21.36 -15.61 14.17
C THR A 37 21.14 -14.33 14.98
N ASP A 38 20.81 -14.45 16.24
CA ASP A 38 20.60 -13.31 17.13
C ASP A 38 21.83 -12.39 17.16
N GLY A 39 21.54 -11.08 17.21
CA GLY A 39 22.56 -10.04 17.16
C GLY A 39 22.00 -8.76 16.55
N GLU A 40 22.86 -7.90 16.06
CA GLU A 40 22.47 -6.61 15.49
C GLU A 40 23.21 -6.31 14.17
N SER A 41 22.46 -5.66 13.26
CA SER A 41 23.05 -5.05 12.06
C SER A 41 23.85 -6.03 11.21
N GLY A 42 23.34 -7.23 10.97
CA GLY A 42 24.05 -8.31 10.29
C GLY A 42 24.62 -7.91 8.94
N ILE A 43 23.88 -7.11 8.18
CA ILE A 43 24.28 -6.53 6.89
C ILE A 43 24.08 -5.02 7.00
N LYS A 44 25.17 -4.28 7.10
CA LYS A 44 25.15 -2.83 7.29
C LYS A 44 26.24 -2.13 6.52
N GLN A 45 25.90 -0.97 5.90
CA GLN A 45 26.80 -0.19 5.04
C GLN A 45 27.41 -1.02 3.90
N CYS A 46 26.56 -1.75 3.21
CA CYS A 46 26.95 -2.69 2.17
C CYS A 46 26.50 -2.23 0.78
N GLN A 47 27.05 -2.80 -0.27
CA GLN A 47 26.67 -2.55 -1.65
C GLN A 47 26.59 -3.84 -2.46
N ASN A 48 25.59 -3.94 -3.35
CA ASN A 48 25.39 -5.09 -4.24
C ASN A 48 25.34 -6.42 -3.48
N ILE A 49 24.35 -6.57 -2.59
CA ILE A 49 24.18 -7.77 -1.77
C ILE A 49 23.04 -8.61 -2.31
N GLU A 50 23.30 -9.88 -2.54
CA GLU A 50 22.31 -10.86 -2.90
C GLU A 50 22.13 -11.90 -1.78
N ALA A 51 20.91 -12.26 -1.44
CA ALA A 51 20.60 -13.29 -0.45
C ALA A 51 19.55 -14.27 -1.01
N TYR A 52 19.89 -15.55 -1.00
CA TYR A 52 19.05 -16.64 -1.47
C TYR A 52 18.88 -17.70 -0.39
N ASN A 53 17.63 -18.08 -0.10
CA ASN A 53 17.31 -19.10 0.91
C ASN A 53 17.89 -18.78 2.30
N CYS A 54 17.97 -17.50 2.66
CA CYS A 54 18.61 -17.06 3.90
C CYS A 54 17.60 -16.82 5.01
N LYS A 55 18.07 -16.85 6.28
CA LYS A 55 17.26 -16.60 7.45
C LYS A 55 17.88 -15.54 8.33
N PHE A 56 17.06 -14.56 8.76
CA PHE A 56 17.48 -13.42 9.57
C PHE A 56 16.71 -13.40 10.88
N TYR A 57 17.38 -13.50 12.01
CA TYR A 57 16.80 -13.53 13.35
C TYR A 57 17.16 -12.32 14.20
N GLY A 58 18.30 -11.67 13.91
CA GLY A 58 18.82 -10.52 14.66
C GLY A 58 18.10 -9.22 14.34
N LYS A 59 18.28 -8.20 15.18
CA LYS A 59 17.73 -6.85 15.00
C LYS A 59 18.43 -6.11 13.87
N TYR A 60 17.71 -5.20 13.20
CA TYR A 60 18.27 -4.29 12.19
C TYR A 60 19.08 -5.01 11.10
N PRO A 61 18.61 -6.13 10.52
CA PRO A 61 19.48 -7.01 9.73
C PRO A 61 20.02 -6.39 8.44
N TRP A 62 19.36 -5.39 7.89
CA TRP A 62 19.78 -4.69 6.68
C TRP A 62 19.63 -3.18 6.87
N TRP A 63 20.76 -2.46 6.90
CA TRP A 63 20.79 -1.02 7.10
C TRP A 63 21.82 -0.35 6.21
N HIS A 64 21.41 0.73 5.51
CA HIS A 64 22.29 1.44 4.57
C HIS A 64 22.92 0.48 3.54
N VAL A 65 22.08 -0.17 2.74
CA VAL A 65 22.52 -1.07 1.68
C VAL A 65 22.06 -0.50 0.34
N ASP A 66 22.95 -0.35 -0.61
CA ASP A 66 22.62 0.10 -1.95
C ASP A 66 22.77 -1.06 -2.95
N GLY A 67 21.70 -1.36 -3.67
CA GLY A 67 21.62 -2.52 -4.55
C GLY A 67 21.46 -3.84 -3.78
N ALA A 68 20.23 -4.29 -3.62
CA ALA A 68 19.92 -5.50 -2.87
C ALA A 68 18.98 -6.43 -3.63
N LYS A 69 19.28 -7.73 -3.61
CA LYS A 69 18.39 -8.76 -4.11
C LYS A 69 18.18 -9.84 -3.05
N ILE A 70 16.91 -10.09 -2.72
CA ILE A 70 16.53 -11.05 -1.68
C ILE A 70 15.50 -12.01 -2.28
N ASP A 71 15.76 -13.30 -2.25
CA ASP A 71 14.85 -14.30 -2.77
C ASP A 71 14.72 -15.50 -1.84
N ASN A 72 13.49 -15.96 -1.63
CA ASN A 72 13.15 -17.08 -0.77
C ASN A 72 13.78 -16.98 0.63
N CYS A 73 13.69 -15.82 1.25
CA CYS A 73 14.26 -15.53 2.55
C CYS A 73 13.21 -15.38 3.64
N TYR A 74 13.63 -15.59 4.87
CA TYR A 74 12.81 -15.48 6.06
C TYR A 74 13.39 -14.47 7.05
N PHE A 75 12.55 -13.53 7.48
CA PHE A 75 12.85 -12.55 8.51
C PHE A 75 11.96 -12.85 9.73
N ALA A 76 12.58 -13.30 10.81
CA ALA A 76 11.88 -13.69 12.03
C ALA A 76 11.34 -12.47 12.79
N LEU A 77 10.47 -12.70 13.76
CA LEU A 77 9.90 -11.66 14.62
C LEU A 77 10.97 -10.77 15.30
N GLY A 78 12.13 -11.33 15.61
CA GLY A 78 13.28 -10.57 16.15
C GLY A 78 13.92 -9.61 15.16
N SER A 79 13.71 -9.77 13.86
CA SER A 79 14.26 -8.94 12.79
C SER A 79 13.51 -7.63 12.60
N ARG A 80 13.20 -6.94 13.67
CA ARG A 80 12.49 -5.66 13.65
C ARG A 80 13.34 -4.51 13.13
N SER A 81 12.67 -3.47 12.63
CA SER A 81 13.31 -2.25 12.12
C SER A 81 14.36 -2.54 11.07
N ALA A 82 14.03 -3.45 10.17
CA ALA A 82 14.93 -3.94 9.14
C ALA A 82 14.75 -3.21 7.80
N ILE A 83 15.79 -3.25 6.98
CA ILE A 83 15.79 -2.71 5.63
C ILE A 83 15.44 -1.21 5.65
N TRP A 84 16.15 -0.46 6.52
CA TRP A 84 16.09 0.98 6.56
C TRP A 84 17.24 1.59 5.78
N TYR A 85 16.98 2.71 5.09
CA TYR A 85 17.97 3.42 4.27
C TYR A 85 18.61 2.50 3.22
N THR A 86 17.85 1.56 2.69
CA THR A 86 18.30 0.58 1.69
C THR A 86 17.65 0.91 0.35
N ASN A 87 18.44 1.18 -0.67
CA ASN A 87 17.96 1.60 -1.98
C ASN A 87 18.12 0.51 -3.04
N ASP A 88 17.30 0.59 -4.10
CA ASP A 88 17.36 -0.33 -5.24
C ASP A 88 17.24 -1.80 -4.80
N LEU A 89 16.19 -2.09 -4.01
CA LEU A 89 15.95 -3.42 -3.47
C LEU A 89 14.87 -4.16 -4.26
N VAL A 90 15.17 -5.41 -4.60
CA VAL A 90 14.21 -6.38 -5.12
C VAL A 90 14.09 -7.55 -4.15
N MET A 91 12.89 -7.82 -3.64
CA MET A 91 12.62 -8.97 -2.78
C MET A 91 11.52 -9.83 -3.38
N THR A 92 11.75 -11.13 -3.47
CA THR A 92 10.80 -12.10 -4.01
C THR A 92 10.62 -13.30 -3.08
N ASN A 93 9.44 -13.95 -3.14
CA ASN A 93 9.14 -15.24 -2.51
C ASN A 93 9.53 -15.31 -1.02
N SER A 94 9.36 -14.24 -0.27
CA SER A 94 9.92 -14.11 1.07
C SER A 94 8.82 -13.86 2.12
N ARG A 95 9.14 -14.21 3.37
CA ARG A 95 8.27 -13.99 4.52
C ARG A 95 8.94 -13.15 5.58
N ILE A 96 8.17 -12.21 6.11
CA ILE A 96 8.59 -11.26 7.15
C ILE A 96 7.61 -11.36 8.32
N ASP A 97 8.10 -11.74 9.50
CA ASP A 97 7.31 -11.80 10.72
C ASP A 97 7.54 -10.60 11.67
N GLY A 98 8.55 -9.76 11.42
CA GLY A 98 8.88 -8.60 12.23
C GLY A 98 8.25 -7.28 11.74
N PRO A 99 8.03 -6.31 12.64
CA PRO A 99 7.50 -5.00 12.29
C PRO A 99 8.55 -4.01 11.79
N LYS A 100 8.06 -2.90 11.22
CA LYS A 100 8.84 -1.70 10.84
C LYS A 100 9.89 -1.95 9.78
N PHE A 101 9.49 -2.64 8.71
CA PHE A 101 10.34 -2.89 7.54
C PHE A 101 10.23 -1.76 6.50
N PHE A 102 11.26 -1.63 5.66
CA PHE A 102 11.27 -0.76 4.49
C PHE A 102 11.00 0.71 4.82
N ARG A 103 11.97 1.39 5.42
CA ARG A 103 11.81 2.80 5.79
C ARG A 103 12.88 3.68 5.16
N GLU A 104 12.45 4.90 4.76
CA GLU A 104 13.31 5.97 4.23
C GLU A 104 14.25 5.45 3.13
N MET A 105 13.67 4.88 2.08
CA MET A 105 14.40 4.25 0.99
C MET A 105 13.85 4.63 -0.38
N LYS A 106 14.57 4.26 -1.42
CA LYS A 106 14.16 4.48 -2.82
C LYS A 106 14.19 3.19 -3.60
N ASN A 107 13.25 3.07 -4.56
CA ASN A 107 13.18 1.97 -5.52
C ASN A 107 13.07 0.59 -4.86
N LEU A 108 11.91 0.32 -4.29
CA LEU A 108 11.55 -0.97 -3.68
C LEU A 108 10.67 -1.79 -4.63
N THR A 109 11.04 -3.03 -4.89
CA THR A 109 10.19 -3.99 -5.61
C THR A 109 9.96 -5.24 -4.76
N LEU A 110 8.69 -5.60 -4.57
CA LEU A 110 8.29 -6.82 -3.87
C LEU A 110 7.41 -7.68 -4.78
N GLU A 111 7.67 -8.98 -4.84
CA GLU A 111 6.81 -9.95 -5.52
C GLU A 111 6.67 -11.22 -4.67
N ASN A 112 5.41 -11.68 -4.44
CA ASN A 112 5.10 -12.86 -3.63
C ASN A 112 5.70 -12.76 -2.22
N VAL A 113 5.41 -11.69 -1.50
CA VAL A 113 5.92 -11.45 -0.14
C VAL A 113 4.76 -11.40 0.85
N GLU A 114 4.92 -12.07 1.98
CA GLU A 114 3.98 -12.03 3.11
C GLU A 114 4.63 -11.33 4.30
N ILE A 115 3.91 -10.35 4.89
CA ILE A 115 4.33 -9.60 6.07
C ILE A 115 3.25 -9.79 7.14
N THR A 116 3.59 -10.46 8.24
CA THR A 116 2.61 -10.85 9.27
C THR A 116 2.40 -9.81 10.37
N ASP A 117 3.27 -8.80 10.44
CA ASP A 117 3.12 -7.61 11.27
C ASP A 117 3.55 -6.39 10.46
N ALA A 118 2.59 -5.77 9.77
CA ALA A 118 2.88 -4.64 8.88
C ALA A 118 2.95 -3.27 9.59
N ASP A 119 3.19 -3.26 10.92
CA ASP A 119 3.28 -2.02 11.69
C ASP A 119 4.37 -1.09 11.15
N GLU A 120 3.97 0.13 10.79
CA GLU A 120 4.82 1.18 10.23
C GLU A 120 5.75 0.71 9.09
N THR A 121 5.28 -0.23 8.26
CA THR A 121 6.02 -0.77 7.11
C THR A 121 5.88 0.16 5.89
N PHE A 122 6.88 0.25 5.03
CA PHE A 122 6.93 1.18 3.88
C PHE A 122 6.84 2.67 4.25
N TRP A 123 7.46 3.08 5.33
CA TRP A 123 7.40 4.45 5.81
C TRP A 123 8.37 5.38 5.07
N LYS A 124 7.86 6.44 4.41
CA LYS A 124 8.67 7.39 3.61
C LYS A 124 9.51 6.71 2.53
N VAL A 125 8.90 5.85 1.75
CA VAL A 125 9.55 5.21 0.60
C VAL A 125 9.18 5.94 -0.68
N ASP A 126 10.15 6.19 -1.53
CA ASP A 126 9.95 6.78 -2.86
C ASP A 126 10.20 5.75 -3.95
N GLY A 127 9.17 5.44 -4.71
CA GLY A 127 9.23 4.39 -5.74
C GLY A 127 9.00 2.99 -5.17
N ILE A 128 7.74 2.57 -5.09
CA ILE A 128 7.33 1.23 -4.64
C ILE A 128 6.64 0.50 -5.79
N ARG A 129 7.05 -0.73 -6.05
CA ARG A 129 6.35 -1.68 -6.94
C ARG A 129 6.04 -2.96 -6.17
N ILE A 130 4.75 -3.28 -6.11
CA ILE A 130 4.25 -4.45 -5.38
C ILE A 130 3.49 -5.35 -6.33
N LYS A 131 3.75 -6.65 -6.24
CA LYS A 131 2.97 -7.68 -6.92
C LYS A 131 2.73 -8.87 -6.00
N ASN A 132 1.45 -9.26 -5.82
CA ASN A 132 1.04 -10.38 -4.97
C ASN A 132 1.63 -10.31 -3.56
N VAL A 133 1.30 -9.28 -2.79
CA VAL A 133 1.79 -9.08 -1.42
C VAL A 133 0.63 -9.19 -0.42
N LYS A 134 0.92 -9.78 0.73
CA LYS A 134 -0.02 -9.85 1.86
C LYS A 134 0.54 -9.09 3.05
N LEU A 135 -0.30 -8.22 3.62
CA LEU A 135 -0.01 -7.43 4.80
C LEU A 135 -1.01 -7.77 5.89
N HIS A 136 -0.52 -8.23 7.03
CA HIS A 136 -1.37 -8.57 8.16
C HIS A 136 -1.04 -7.74 9.39
N GLY A 137 -2.09 -7.34 10.11
CA GLY A 137 -1.97 -6.61 11.36
C GLY A 137 -1.24 -5.26 11.25
N GLY A 138 -0.85 -4.72 12.39
CA GLY A 138 -0.12 -3.45 12.47
C GLY A 138 -0.91 -2.22 12.03
N THR A 139 -0.24 -1.10 12.01
CA THR A 139 -0.81 0.21 11.67
C THR A 139 0.12 1.00 10.76
N TYR A 140 -0.47 1.91 9.96
CA TYR A 140 0.24 2.90 9.13
C TYR A 140 1.20 2.36 8.06
N PRO A 141 0.93 1.22 7.38
CA PRO A 141 1.76 0.85 6.24
C PRO A 141 1.63 1.89 5.10
N PHE A 142 2.75 2.14 4.41
CA PHE A 142 2.95 3.14 3.34
C PHE A 142 2.93 4.61 3.77
N MET A 143 2.82 4.93 5.04
CA MET A 143 2.68 6.31 5.48
C MET A 143 3.79 7.23 4.95
N PHE A 144 3.40 8.38 4.37
CA PHE A 144 4.28 9.38 3.73
C PHE A 144 5.08 8.89 2.53
N SER A 145 4.67 7.80 1.89
CA SER A 145 5.34 7.26 0.72
C SER A 145 4.77 7.82 -0.59
N GLN A 146 5.53 7.70 -1.67
CA GLN A 146 5.12 8.24 -2.97
C GLN A 146 5.60 7.38 -4.14
N ASN A 147 4.98 7.62 -5.33
CA ASN A 147 5.28 6.89 -6.55
C ASN A 147 5.09 5.38 -6.38
N ILE A 148 3.86 5.00 -6.03
CA ILE A 148 3.50 3.65 -5.60
C ILE A 148 2.69 2.98 -6.70
N PHE A 149 3.12 1.80 -7.15
CA PHE A 149 2.39 0.91 -8.03
C PHE A 149 2.15 -0.43 -7.36
N VAL A 150 0.89 -0.87 -7.34
CA VAL A 150 0.45 -2.11 -6.69
C VAL A 150 -0.37 -2.95 -7.66
N ASP A 151 -0.03 -4.22 -7.81
CA ASP A 151 -0.84 -5.22 -8.50
C ASP A 151 -0.99 -6.47 -7.63
N GLY A 152 -2.16 -6.65 -7.04
CA GLY A 152 -2.43 -7.74 -6.11
C GLY A 152 -1.91 -7.47 -4.68
N LEU A 153 -2.73 -6.78 -3.88
CA LEU A 153 -2.49 -6.56 -2.45
C LEU A 153 -3.66 -7.09 -1.64
N GLU A 154 -3.40 -7.96 -0.67
CA GLU A 154 -4.34 -8.28 0.39
C GLU A 154 -3.88 -7.61 1.70
N SER A 155 -4.73 -6.80 2.35
CA SER A 155 -4.37 -6.14 3.60
C SER A 155 -5.53 -6.05 4.58
N ASP A 156 -5.26 -6.42 5.83
CA ASP A 156 -6.09 -6.17 7.01
C ASP A 156 -5.43 -5.20 8.01
N SER A 157 -4.32 -4.58 7.63
CA SER A 157 -3.61 -3.56 8.42
C SER A 157 -4.42 -2.28 8.50
N LYS A 158 -4.32 -1.53 9.60
CA LYS A 158 -5.05 -0.26 9.77
C LYS A 158 -4.29 0.92 9.19
N TYR A 159 -5.04 1.92 8.69
CA TYR A 159 -4.50 3.20 8.24
C TYR A 159 -3.53 3.08 7.05
N VAL A 160 -3.90 2.23 6.08
CA VAL A 160 -3.09 1.94 4.89
C VAL A 160 -3.07 3.15 3.96
N PHE A 161 -1.92 3.49 3.40
CA PHE A 161 -1.73 4.60 2.45
C PHE A 161 -2.11 5.99 2.98
N GLN A 162 -1.75 6.33 4.21
CA GLN A 162 -1.98 7.70 4.67
C GLN A 162 -0.88 8.66 4.21
N TYR A 163 -1.29 9.88 3.81
CA TYR A 163 -0.39 10.95 3.33
C TYR A 163 0.48 10.52 2.14
N CYS A 164 -0.04 9.63 1.29
CA CYS A 164 0.69 9.14 0.11
C CYS A 164 0.44 10.01 -1.12
N LYS A 165 1.37 9.96 -2.07
CA LYS A 165 1.26 10.69 -3.36
C LYS A 165 1.56 9.77 -4.53
N ASN A 166 0.83 10.00 -5.65
CA ASN A 166 1.01 9.26 -6.90
C ASN A 166 0.89 7.75 -6.67
N VAL A 167 -0.33 7.29 -6.35
CA VAL A 167 -0.63 5.90 -6.01
C VAL A 167 -1.49 5.29 -7.10
N GLU A 168 -1.06 4.18 -7.67
CA GLU A 168 -1.82 3.37 -8.60
C GLU A 168 -1.97 1.95 -8.05
N VAL A 169 -3.21 1.45 -7.94
CA VAL A 169 -3.53 0.16 -7.32
C VAL A 169 -4.41 -0.66 -8.25
N HIS A 170 -4.06 -1.91 -8.46
CA HIS A 170 -4.83 -2.91 -9.21
C HIS A 170 -5.04 -4.17 -8.38
N ASN A 171 -6.21 -4.80 -8.54
CA ASN A 171 -6.50 -6.14 -8.01
C ASN A 171 -6.27 -6.26 -6.50
N ALA A 172 -6.62 -5.24 -5.72
CA ALA A 172 -6.40 -5.23 -4.28
C ALA A 172 -7.66 -5.61 -3.49
N LYS A 173 -7.43 -6.19 -2.32
CA LYS A 173 -8.43 -6.39 -1.28
C LYS A 173 -7.93 -5.74 0.01
N ILE A 174 -8.47 -4.57 0.33
CA ILE A 174 -8.08 -3.76 1.49
C ILE A 174 -9.27 -3.72 2.45
N LEU A 175 -9.13 -4.41 3.58
CA LEU A 175 -10.18 -4.59 4.58
C LEU A 175 -9.79 -3.83 5.86
N THR A 176 -9.94 -2.50 5.83
CA THR A 176 -9.48 -1.67 6.94
C THR A 176 -10.06 -0.26 6.89
N LYS A 177 -10.16 0.36 8.04
CA LYS A 177 -10.58 1.75 8.17
C LYS A 177 -9.46 2.76 7.88
N ASP A 178 -9.86 4.00 7.59
CA ASP A 178 -9.01 5.16 7.35
C ASP A 178 -7.95 4.93 6.26
N SER A 179 -8.24 4.10 5.25
CA SER A 179 -7.33 3.91 4.12
C SER A 179 -7.35 5.12 3.18
N PHE A 180 -6.20 5.44 2.60
CA PHE A 180 -5.99 6.58 1.69
C PHE A 180 -6.36 7.95 2.28
N TRP A 181 -6.14 8.16 3.57
CA TRP A 181 -6.39 9.44 4.23
C TRP A 181 -5.34 10.49 3.81
N GLU A 182 -5.81 11.72 3.46
CA GLU A 182 -4.95 12.82 2.99
C GLU A 182 -3.95 12.44 1.88
N CYS A 183 -4.42 11.66 0.91
CA CYS A 183 -3.62 11.28 -0.26
C CYS A 183 -3.84 12.23 -1.44
N GLU A 184 -2.89 12.24 -2.36
CA GLU A 184 -2.93 13.05 -3.57
C GLU A 184 -2.57 12.21 -4.81
N ASN A 185 -3.37 12.31 -5.88
CA ASN A 185 -3.21 11.57 -7.13
C ASN A 185 -3.29 10.04 -6.91
N VAL A 186 -4.48 9.55 -6.60
CA VAL A 186 -4.75 8.12 -6.35
C VAL A 186 -5.63 7.56 -7.45
N THR A 187 -5.24 6.45 -8.06
CA THR A 187 -6.09 5.71 -8.99
C THR A 187 -6.14 4.24 -8.58
N ILE A 188 -7.35 3.70 -8.45
CA ILE A 188 -7.57 2.31 -8.01
C ILE A 188 -8.47 1.61 -9.01
N TYR A 189 -8.05 0.42 -9.45
CA TYR A 189 -8.75 -0.42 -10.41
C TYR A 189 -9.10 -1.77 -9.81
N ASP A 190 -10.26 -2.32 -10.21
CA ASP A 190 -10.63 -3.73 -10.03
C ASP A 190 -10.42 -4.25 -8.60
N SER A 191 -10.77 -3.44 -7.57
CA SER A 191 -10.41 -3.67 -6.19
C SER A 191 -11.62 -3.67 -5.25
N THR A 192 -11.47 -4.32 -4.10
CA THR A 192 -12.42 -4.26 -2.99
C THR A 192 -11.82 -3.44 -1.85
N LEU A 193 -12.53 -2.40 -1.44
CA LEU A 193 -12.14 -1.50 -0.37
C LEU A 193 -13.25 -1.51 0.68
N ASP A 194 -12.97 -2.09 1.84
CA ASP A 194 -13.94 -2.25 2.92
C ASP A 194 -13.40 -1.67 4.22
N GLY A 195 -14.02 -0.61 4.70
CA GLY A 195 -13.66 0.05 5.95
C GLY A 195 -14.17 1.48 6.04
N GLU A 196 -14.28 1.98 7.26
CA GLU A 196 -14.72 3.33 7.56
C GLU A 196 -13.75 4.39 7.00
N TYR A 197 -14.28 5.57 6.65
CA TYR A 197 -13.54 6.80 6.33
C TYR A 197 -12.54 6.68 5.17
N LEU A 198 -12.87 5.89 4.15
CA LEU A 198 -12.06 5.74 2.94
C LEU A 198 -11.79 7.10 2.27
N ALA A 199 -10.54 7.37 1.98
CA ALA A 199 -10.01 8.52 1.21
C ALA A 199 -10.40 9.91 1.75
N TRP A 200 -10.64 10.06 3.04
CA TRP A 200 -10.96 11.34 3.64
C TRP A 200 -9.83 12.37 3.41
N HIS A 201 -10.24 13.60 3.12
CA HIS A 201 -9.35 14.75 2.86
C HIS A 201 -8.35 14.52 1.72
N SER A 202 -8.65 13.61 0.82
CA SER A 202 -7.78 13.30 -0.32
C SER A 202 -8.14 14.13 -1.55
N LYS A 203 -7.23 14.18 -2.51
CA LYS A 203 -7.37 14.98 -3.72
C LYS A 203 -7.00 14.21 -4.96
N ASN A 204 -7.77 14.42 -6.05
CA ASN A 204 -7.59 13.74 -7.32
C ASN A 204 -7.58 12.22 -7.13
N VAL A 205 -8.76 11.69 -6.74
CA VAL A 205 -8.98 10.26 -6.47
C VAL A 205 -9.87 9.67 -7.56
N ARG A 206 -9.43 8.61 -8.20
CA ARG A 206 -10.19 7.88 -9.22
C ARG A 206 -10.32 6.41 -8.85
N LEU A 207 -11.55 5.92 -8.83
CA LEU A 207 -11.90 4.52 -8.57
C LEU A 207 -12.61 3.95 -9.80
N VAL A 208 -12.12 2.84 -10.35
CA VAL A 208 -12.65 2.20 -11.55
C VAL A 208 -12.93 0.73 -11.29
N ASN A 209 -14.16 0.27 -11.55
CA ASN A 209 -14.60 -1.11 -11.32
C ASN A 209 -14.37 -1.57 -9.85
N CYS A 210 -14.47 -0.68 -8.87
CA CYS A 210 -14.23 -1.02 -7.48
C CYS A 210 -15.53 -1.38 -6.75
N HIS A 211 -15.41 -2.25 -5.75
CA HIS A 211 -16.45 -2.49 -4.76
C HIS A 211 -16.09 -1.81 -3.45
N LEU A 212 -16.99 -0.97 -2.94
CA LEU A 212 -16.79 -0.15 -1.76
C LEU A 212 -17.72 -0.59 -0.64
N ALA A 213 -17.20 -0.75 0.57
CA ALA A 213 -17.97 -1.05 1.77
C ALA A 213 -17.43 -0.24 2.96
N GLY A 214 -18.29 0.04 3.93
CA GLY A 214 -17.94 0.78 5.14
C GLY A 214 -18.82 1.99 5.38
N GLU A 215 -18.43 2.83 6.31
CA GLU A 215 -19.19 3.99 6.77
C GLU A 215 -18.48 5.29 6.44
N GLN A 216 -19.25 6.32 6.03
CA GLN A 216 -18.75 7.66 5.72
C GLN A 216 -17.60 7.66 4.69
N LEU A 217 -17.81 6.94 3.59
CA LEU A 217 -16.80 6.81 2.54
C LEU A 217 -16.69 8.09 1.73
N LEU A 218 -15.47 8.41 1.29
CA LEU A 218 -15.19 9.43 0.28
C LEU A 218 -15.67 10.83 0.68
N CYS A 219 -15.60 11.17 1.97
CA CYS A 219 -15.94 12.48 2.47
C CYS A 219 -14.74 13.43 2.44
N TYR A 220 -15.02 14.73 2.26
CA TYR A 220 -14.00 15.79 2.18
C TYR A 220 -12.97 15.58 1.06
N THR A 221 -13.34 14.86 0.01
CA THR A 221 -12.44 14.52 -1.11
C THR A 221 -12.63 15.52 -2.24
N GLU A 222 -11.53 16.10 -2.74
CA GLU A 222 -11.53 16.98 -3.89
C GLU A 222 -11.25 16.20 -5.19
N ASP A 223 -11.93 16.54 -6.27
CA ASP A 223 -11.75 15.93 -7.60
C ASP A 223 -11.87 14.39 -7.58
N LEU A 224 -12.98 13.91 -7.00
CA LEU A 224 -13.29 12.50 -6.90
C LEU A 224 -13.99 11.98 -8.14
N VAL A 225 -13.51 10.88 -8.70
CA VAL A 225 -14.13 10.19 -9.85
C VAL A 225 -14.39 8.73 -9.53
N LEU A 226 -15.62 8.26 -9.70
CA LEU A 226 -16.00 6.85 -9.62
C LEU A 226 -16.56 6.38 -10.97
N GLU A 227 -16.02 5.30 -11.51
CA GLU A 227 -16.45 4.72 -12.78
C GLU A 227 -16.82 3.26 -12.60
N ASN A 228 -18.06 2.91 -12.93
CA ASN A 228 -18.56 1.53 -12.84
C ASN A 228 -18.32 0.88 -11.46
N CYS A 229 -18.41 1.66 -10.38
CA CYS A 229 -18.23 1.16 -9.02
C CYS A 229 -19.53 0.62 -8.43
N THR A 230 -19.42 -0.29 -7.48
CA THR A 230 -20.52 -0.79 -6.66
C THR A 230 -20.30 -0.41 -5.21
N ILE A 231 -21.39 -0.19 -4.48
CA ILE A 231 -21.39 0.21 -3.07
C ILE A 231 -22.19 -0.81 -2.27
N ASP A 232 -21.67 -1.25 -1.12
CA ASP A 232 -22.40 -2.11 -0.21
C ASP A 232 -23.68 -1.38 0.28
N PRO A 233 -24.85 -2.03 0.30
CA PRO A 233 -26.11 -1.41 0.74
C PRO A 233 -26.10 -0.91 2.20
N MET A 234 -25.12 -1.32 3.00
CA MET A 234 -24.97 -0.83 4.38
C MET A 234 -24.15 0.46 4.50
N CYS A 235 -23.57 0.95 3.39
CA CYS A 235 -22.83 2.21 3.39
C CYS A 235 -23.75 3.40 3.63
N ASP A 236 -23.37 4.24 4.58
CA ASP A 236 -24.13 5.42 5.00
C ASP A 236 -23.29 6.70 4.91
N ARG A 237 -23.94 7.84 4.74
CA ARG A 237 -23.36 9.20 4.76
C ARG A 237 -22.18 9.39 3.82
N MET A 238 -22.36 9.03 2.55
CA MET A 238 -21.31 9.13 1.54
C MET A 238 -21.16 10.53 0.96
N PHE A 239 -19.94 10.86 0.52
CA PHE A 239 -19.58 12.05 -0.26
C PHE A 239 -19.71 13.39 0.48
N GLU A 240 -19.79 13.41 1.80
CA GLU A 240 -19.96 14.65 2.56
C GLU A 240 -18.82 15.63 2.26
N TYR A 241 -19.20 16.86 1.84
CA TYR A 241 -18.27 17.93 1.44
C TYR A 241 -17.26 17.56 0.34
N SER A 242 -17.64 16.68 -0.58
CA SER A 242 -16.76 16.28 -1.69
C SER A 242 -17.21 16.87 -3.03
N THR A 243 -16.26 17.11 -3.93
CA THR A 243 -16.51 17.34 -5.34
C THR A 243 -16.42 16.00 -6.08
N VAL A 244 -17.50 15.57 -6.75
CA VAL A 244 -17.63 14.19 -7.18
C VAL A 244 -18.27 14.01 -8.55
N GLU A 245 -17.65 13.20 -9.41
CA GLU A 245 -18.22 12.63 -10.62
C GLU A 245 -18.33 11.12 -10.46
N ALA A 246 -19.56 10.59 -10.30
CA ALA A 246 -19.76 9.19 -9.95
C ALA A 246 -20.75 8.47 -10.86
N ASP A 247 -20.35 7.35 -11.43
CA ASP A 247 -21.17 6.33 -12.06
C ASP A 247 -21.21 5.07 -11.18
N ILE A 248 -22.28 4.90 -10.42
CA ILE A 248 -22.47 3.80 -9.48
C ILE A 248 -23.43 2.77 -10.06
N ARG A 249 -23.03 1.51 -10.00
CA ARG A 249 -23.87 0.37 -10.34
C ARG A 249 -24.53 -0.17 -9.08
N GLY A 250 -25.87 -0.22 -9.11
CA GLY A 250 -26.67 -0.68 -8.00
C GLY A 250 -27.21 0.45 -7.12
N HIS A 251 -27.29 0.21 -5.82
CA HIS A 251 -27.93 1.07 -4.85
C HIS A 251 -26.94 1.89 -4.03
N ILE A 252 -27.32 3.14 -3.73
CA ILE A 252 -26.68 3.98 -2.70
C ILE A 252 -27.71 4.24 -1.61
N GLU A 253 -27.43 3.84 -0.37
CA GLU A 253 -28.36 4.03 0.76
C GLU A 253 -28.53 5.50 1.14
N ASN A 254 -27.41 6.24 1.31
CA ASN A 254 -27.48 7.65 1.67
C ASN A 254 -26.34 8.46 1.05
N ILE A 255 -26.70 9.57 0.42
CA ILE A 255 -25.79 10.62 -0.05
C ILE A 255 -25.97 11.82 0.88
N LYS A 256 -24.88 12.31 1.48
CA LYS A 256 -24.93 13.41 2.42
C LYS A 256 -24.08 14.60 2.00
N ASN A 257 -24.67 15.79 1.95
CA ASN A 257 -24.01 17.09 1.76
C ASN A 257 -22.88 17.12 0.69
N PRO A 258 -23.03 16.53 -0.52
CA PRO A 258 -21.98 16.66 -1.54
C PRO A 258 -21.87 18.13 -1.98
N THR A 259 -20.67 18.61 -2.25
CA THR A 259 -20.43 20.03 -2.61
C THR A 259 -20.83 20.31 -4.05
N SER A 260 -20.32 19.55 -5.00
CA SER A 260 -20.58 19.75 -6.44
C SER A 260 -20.26 18.52 -7.26
N GLY A 261 -20.67 18.56 -8.54
CA GLY A 261 -20.41 17.50 -9.51
C GLY A 261 -21.68 16.74 -9.91
N HIS A 262 -21.54 15.48 -10.29
CA HIS A 262 -22.64 14.67 -10.78
C HIS A 262 -22.57 13.23 -10.25
N ILE A 263 -23.64 12.74 -9.65
CA ILE A 263 -23.77 11.37 -9.15
C ILE A 263 -24.90 10.67 -9.88
N VAL A 264 -24.60 9.55 -10.54
CA VAL A 264 -25.60 8.68 -11.19
C VAL A 264 -25.55 7.30 -10.53
N ALA A 265 -26.71 6.79 -10.11
CA ALA A 265 -26.86 5.44 -9.54
C ALA A 265 -28.10 4.73 -10.11
N ASP A 266 -28.20 3.40 -9.96
CA ASP A 266 -29.40 2.65 -10.37
C ASP A 266 -30.56 2.86 -9.40
N SER A 267 -30.26 3.13 -8.12
CA SER A 267 -31.25 3.56 -7.12
C SER A 267 -30.58 4.28 -5.95
N ILE A 268 -31.32 5.17 -5.30
CA ILE A 268 -30.85 5.97 -4.16
C ILE A 268 -31.91 5.88 -3.06
N GLY A 269 -31.52 5.54 -1.84
CA GLY A 269 -32.38 5.43 -0.68
C GLY A 269 -32.77 6.82 -0.16
N SER A 270 -31.78 7.66 0.14
CA SER A 270 -31.99 9.00 0.67
C SER A 270 -30.89 9.98 0.29
N ILE A 271 -31.27 11.27 0.27
CA ILE A 271 -30.35 12.39 0.09
C ILE A 271 -30.54 13.31 1.29
N THR A 272 -29.48 13.55 2.05
CA THR A 272 -29.49 14.43 3.22
C THR A 272 -28.71 15.71 2.92
N ILE A 273 -29.38 16.84 3.00
CA ILE A 273 -28.76 18.17 2.96
C ILE A 273 -29.10 18.85 4.28
N ASP A 274 -28.10 19.06 5.12
CA ASP A 274 -28.28 19.68 6.42
C ASP A 274 -28.60 21.19 6.28
N GLU A 275 -29.42 21.74 7.15
CA GLU A 275 -29.83 23.16 7.09
C GLU A 275 -28.67 24.13 7.23
N ASN A 276 -27.59 23.73 7.92
CA ASN A 276 -26.43 24.56 8.22
C ASN A 276 -25.17 24.07 7.52
N VAL A 277 -25.29 23.54 6.29
CA VAL A 277 -24.12 23.11 5.53
C VAL A 277 -23.20 24.32 5.27
N ARG A 278 -21.88 24.11 5.38
CA ARG A 278 -20.91 25.19 5.20
C ARG A 278 -20.82 25.71 3.77
N GLU A 279 -21.12 24.86 2.80
CA GLU A 279 -21.00 25.14 1.37
C GLU A 279 -22.31 24.83 0.64
N PRO A 280 -22.66 25.66 -0.37
CA PRO A 280 -23.86 25.37 -1.15
C PRO A 280 -23.73 24.05 -1.88
N ASN A 281 -24.79 23.26 -1.87
CA ASN A 281 -24.86 22.03 -2.65
C ASN A 281 -25.18 22.37 -4.11
N ASN A 282 -24.23 22.15 -4.98
CA ASN A 282 -24.36 22.28 -6.44
C ASN A 282 -24.22 20.92 -7.15
N CYS A 283 -24.34 19.81 -6.43
CA CYS A 283 -24.23 18.47 -6.98
C CYS A 283 -25.54 18.06 -7.67
N VAL A 284 -25.45 17.59 -8.90
CA VAL A 284 -26.56 16.96 -9.64
C VAL A 284 -26.61 15.49 -9.26
N ILE A 285 -27.77 15.01 -8.80
CA ILE A 285 -27.93 13.61 -8.38
C ILE A 285 -29.06 12.99 -9.21
N GLU A 286 -28.77 11.91 -9.93
CA GLU A 286 -29.68 11.27 -10.86
C GLU A 286 -29.83 9.77 -10.60
N VAL A 287 -31.07 9.28 -10.71
CA VAL A 287 -31.35 7.84 -10.77
C VAL A 287 -31.43 7.44 -12.25
N ARG A 288 -30.63 6.44 -12.62
CA ARG A 288 -30.57 5.95 -14.01
C ARG A 288 -31.93 5.44 -14.45
N ASN A 289 -32.48 6.01 -15.53
CA ASN A 289 -33.78 5.64 -16.03
C ASN A 289 -33.83 4.15 -16.37
N LYS A 290 -34.63 3.38 -15.65
CA LYS A 290 -35.07 2.07 -16.11
C LYS A 290 -36.01 2.33 -17.30
N ARG A 291 -35.59 2.01 -18.54
CA ARG A 291 -36.51 1.85 -19.66
C ARG A 291 -37.41 0.68 -19.27
N TYR A 292 -38.66 0.99 -18.92
CA TYR A 292 -39.72 -0.03 -18.91
C TYR A 292 -39.94 -0.40 -20.37
N GLU A 293 -39.43 -1.56 -20.82
CA GLU A 293 -39.93 -2.20 -22.02
C GLU A 293 -41.37 -2.61 -21.72
N LEU A 294 -42.32 -1.96 -22.44
CA LEU A 294 -43.75 -2.28 -22.44
C LEU A 294 -43.96 -3.58 -23.20
#